data_01c32e96c1d83d560c99a1872d7e977d
#
_entry.id   01c32e96c1d83d560c99a1872d7e977d
#
_cell.length_a   1.000
_cell.length_b   1.000
_cell.length_c   1.000
_cell.angle_alpha   90.00
_cell.angle_beta   90.00
_cell.angle_gamma   90.00
#
_symmetry.space_group_name_H-M   'P 1'
#
loop_
_entity.id
_entity.type
_entity.pdbx_description
1 polymer ?
#
loop_
_entity_poly.entity_id
_entity_poly.type
_entity_poly.pdbx_seq_one_letter_code
_entity_poly.pdbx_strand_id
1 'polypeptide(L)'
;MDSTNSKRTALQSTQVVIDGKLQPAQIVIENGKFTQINKYKTTQDFPVEDLVDLVIMPGLVDTHVHINEPGRTEWEGFNTGTQSAAAGGITCVVDMPLNCTPVTTNVDALQQKMAALDNKLWIDCGFWGGVIPESLDDLDELIKAGVLGVKSFTIHSGIDDFPKVEAEHLSQAIEILAKYNVPYLIHAELDKQEQEPPQIGDKYQSFLLSRPKSWENDAIDMMIDLAEKAKDKGVLGKIHIVHLSSAEALPAIRSAQQRGLNLTAESCPHYLTLFAENIPDGKTLFKCCPPIRELDNREQLWQGLADGTISFVVSDHSPCTPT
;
A
#
# COMPACT_ATOMS: atom_id res chain seq x y z
N MET A 1 -8.48 -40.54 -21.28
CA MET A 1 -9.55 -39.52 -21.14
C MET A 1 -9.73 -39.31 -19.64
N ASP A 2 -8.90 -38.46 -19.05
CA ASP A 2 -9.04 -38.09 -17.65
C ASP A 2 -10.20 -37.08 -17.52
N SER A 3 -11.28 -37.56 -16.92
CA SER A 3 -12.35 -36.67 -16.45
C SER A 3 -11.76 -35.78 -15.38
N THR A 4 -11.42 -34.56 -15.74
CA THR A 4 -11.12 -33.49 -14.77
C THR A 4 -12.34 -33.31 -13.89
N ASN A 5 -12.29 -33.90 -12.70
CA ASN A 5 -13.31 -33.75 -11.67
C ASN A 5 -13.27 -32.26 -11.27
N SER A 6 -14.10 -31.42 -11.91
CA SER A 6 -14.18 -30.01 -11.58
C SER A 6 -14.59 -29.90 -10.12
N LYS A 7 -13.72 -29.35 -9.27
CA LYS A 7 -14.01 -29.19 -7.86
C LYS A 7 -15.04 -28.08 -7.70
N ARG A 8 -16.31 -28.48 -7.60
CA ARG A 8 -17.45 -27.57 -7.44
C ARG A 8 -17.95 -27.62 -6.00
N THR A 9 -18.09 -26.48 -5.38
CA THR A 9 -18.60 -26.30 -4.02
C THR A 9 -19.45 -25.05 -3.93
N ALA A 10 -20.18 -24.86 -2.83
CA ALA A 10 -20.82 -23.59 -2.53
C ALA A 10 -20.62 -23.21 -1.06
N LEU A 11 -20.55 -21.91 -0.82
CA LEU A 11 -20.67 -21.30 0.49
C LEU A 11 -22.01 -20.57 0.56
N GLN A 12 -22.72 -20.64 1.70
CA GLN A 12 -23.95 -19.89 1.88
C GLN A 12 -24.05 -19.28 3.25
N SER A 13 -24.71 -18.12 3.33
CA SER A 13 -24.98 -17.44 4.60
C SER A 13 -26.22 -16.55 4.46
N THR A 14 -26.81 -16.19 5.61
CA THR A 14 -27.82 -15.13 5.68
C THR A 14 -27.23 -13.73 5.51
N GLN A 15 -25.88 -13.61 5.53
CA GLN A 15 -25.13 -12.35 5.48
C GLN A 15 -24.00 -12.40 4.45
N VAL A 16 -24.34 -12.30 3.17
CA VAL A 16 -23.36 -12.23 2.08
C VAL A 16 -23.29 -10.81 1.56
N VAL A 17 -22.10 -10.24 1.43
CA VAL A 17 -21.87 -8.93 0.81
C VAL A 17 -21.94 -9.07 -0.70
N ILE A 18 -22.99 -8.51 -1.30
CA ILE A 18 -23.18 -8.44 -2.76
C ILE A 18 -23.54 -7.00 -3.11
N ASP A 19 -22.76 -6.39 -4.01
CA ASP A 19 -22.95 -4.99 -4.44
C ASP A 19 -23.01 -4.01 -3.24
N GLY A 20 -22.13 -4.23 -2.25
CA GLY A 20 -22.04 -3.40 -1.06
C GLY A 20 -23.18 -3.57 -0.04
N LYS A 21 -24.05 -4.59 -0.22
CA LYS A 21 -25.19 -4.84 0.69
C LYS A 21 -25.13 -6.25 1.26
N LEU A 22 -25.49 -6.37 2.53
CA LEU A 22 -25.69 -7.68 3.18
C LEU A 22 -27.02 -8.27 2.77
N GLN A 23 -27.02 -9.50 2.27
CA GLN A 23 -28.22 -10.25 1.90
C GLN A 23 -28.02 -11.78 1.99
N PRO A 24 -29.07 -12.56 2.23
CA PRO A 24 -29.00 -14.01 2.21
C PRO A 24 -28.68 -14.53 0.79
N ALA A 25 -27.62 -15.29 0.65
CA ALA A 25 -27.22 -15.86 -0.64
C ALA A 25 -26.38 -17.14 -0.49
N GLN A 26 -26.23 -17.82 -1.62
CA GLN A 26 -25.32 -18.94 -1.82
C GLN A 26 -24.40 -18.63 -2.99
N ILE A 27 -23.07 -18.73 -2.77
CA ILE A 27 -22.04 -18.51 -3.78
C ILE A 27 -21.50 -19.85 -4.25
N VAL A 28 -21.62 -20.14 -5.53
CA VAL A 28 -21.07 -21.34 -6.15
C VAL A 28 -19.65 -21.08 -6.62
N ILE A 29 -18.74 -21.95 -6.21
CA ILE A 29 -17.32 -21.89 -6.55
C ILE A 29 -16.98 -23.11 -7.43
N GLU A 30 -16.42 -22.89 -8.59
CA GLU A 30 -15.98 -23.93 -9.50
C GLU A 30 -14.57 -23.62 -10.00
N ASN A 31 -13.64 -24.53 -9.74
CA ASN A 31 -12.22 -24.35 -10.08
C ASN A 31 -11.62 -23.03 -9.55
N GLY A 32 -11.96 -22.67 -8.31
CA GLY A 32 -11.47 -21.47 -7.65
C GLY A 32 -12.11 -20.14 -8.10
N LYS A 33 -13.17 -20.20 -8.91
CA LYS A 33 -13.88 -19.01 -9.41
C LYS A 33 -15.33 -19.02 -8.98
N PHE A 34 -15.88 -17.85 -8.68
CA PHE A 34 -17.31 -17.66 -8.49
C PHE A 34 -18.02 -17.81 -9.84
N THR A 35 -18.95 -18.75 -9.91
CA THR A 35 -19.68 -19.04 -11.15
C THR A 35 -21.15 -18.66 -11.07
N GLN A 36 -21.76 -18.70 -9.89
CA GLN A 36 -23.17 -18.36 -9.69
C GLN A 36 -23.38 -17.74 -8.29
N ILE A 37 -24.35 -16.84 -8.20
CA ILE A 37 -24.94 -16.36 -6.95
C ILE A 37 -26.39 -16.79 -6.94
N ASN A 38 -26.74 -17.66 -6.01
CA ASN A 38 -28.09 -18.22 -5.87
C ASN A 38 -28.76 -17.69 -4.60
N LYS A 39 -30.06 -17.94 -4.48
CA LYS A 39 -30.79 -17.72 -3.23
C LYS A 39 -30.23 -18.63 -2.13
N TYR A 40 -30.21 -18.13 -0.91
CA TYR A 40 -29.83 -18.90 0.27
C TYR A 40 -30.63 -20.21 0.34
N LYS A 41 -29.97 -21.32 0.70
CA LYS A 41 -30.53 -22.68 0.73
C LYS A 41 -31.02 -23.23 -0.61
N THR A 42 -30.50 -22.75 -1.72
CA THR A 42 -30.71 -23.42 -3.02
C THR A 42 -30.12 -24.83 -2.97
N THR A 43 -30.93 -25.85 -3.31
CA THR A 43 -30.47 -27.24 -3.33
C THR A 43 -29.42 -27.46 -4.42
N GLN A 44 -28.35 -28.15 -4.09
CA GLN A 44 -27.24 -28.48 -5.00
C GLN A 44 -26.96 -29.99 -4.96
N ASP A 45 -26.36 -30.51 -6.03
CA ASP A 45 -25.87 -31.89 -6.14
C ASP A 45 -24.38 -32.05 -5.79
N PHE A 46 -23.78 -30.98 -5.26
CA PHE A 46 -22.38 -30.90 -4.82
C PHE A 46 -22.32 -30.32 -3.38
N PRO A 47 -21.14 -30.40 -2.71
CA PRO A 47 -21.00 -29.94 -1.34
C PRO A 47 -21.36 -28.46 -1.14
N VAL A 48 -22.15 -28.18 -0.10
CA VAL A 48 -22.52 -26.83 0.32
C VAL A 48 -22.13 -26.68 1.78
N GLU A 49 -21.35 -25.66 2.09
CA GLU A 49 -21.02 -25.23 3.44
C GLU A 49 -21.95 -24.10 3.86
N ASP A 50 -22.75 -24.35 4.91
CA ASP A 50 -23.66 -23.35 5.47
C ASP A 50 -23.00 -22.64 6.66
N LEU A 51 -22.63 -21.39 6.46
CA LEU A 51 -22.00 -20.53 7.48
C LEU A 51 -23.03 -19.79 8.36
N VAL A 52 -24.31 -20.12 8.19
CA VAL A 52 -25.46 -19.66 8.97
C VAL A 52 -25.58 -18.13 8.95
N ASP A 53 -24.98 -17.44 9.92
CA ASP A 53 -25.02 -15.98 10.10
C ASP A 53 -23.63 -15.31 10.06
N LEU A 54 -22.60 -16.06 9.73
CA LEU A 54 -21.29 -15.48 9.49
C LEU A 54 -21.30 -14.64 8.22
N VAL A 55 -20.64 -13.50 8.25
CA VAL A 55 -20.54 -12.62 7.09
C VAL A 55 -19.59 -13.23 6.05
N ILE A 56 -20.08 -13.41 4.83
CA ILE A 56 -19.25 -13.73 3.67
C ILE A 56 -19.01 -12.42 2.91
N MET A 57 -17.74 -12.04 2.78
CA MET A 57 -17.33 -10.84 2.07
C MET A 57 -16.06 -11.12 1.24
N PRO A 58 -15.73 -10.28 0.24
CA PRO A 58 -14.42 -10.37 -0.41
C PRO A 58 -13.29 -10.28 0.60
N GLY A 59 -12.22 -11.05 0.38
CA GLY A 59 -11.03 -10.95 1.19
C GLY A 59 -10.40 -9.56 1.10
N LEU A 60 -9.71 -9.15 2.15
CA LEU A 60 -9.03 -7.85 2.16
C LEU A 60 -7.83 -7.89 1.20
N VAL A 61 -7.54 -6.74 0.60
CA VAL A 61 -6.36 -6.51 -0.23
C VAL A 61 -5.50 -5.46 0.47
N ASP A 62 -4.25 -5.80 0.78
CA ASP A 62 -3.28 -4.89 1.36
C ASP A 62 -2.18 -4.59 0.35
N THR A 63 -2.23 -3.39 -0.21
CA THR A 63 -1.31 -2.97 -1.27
C THR A 63 -0.02 -2.34 -0.76
N HIS A 64 0.21 -2.33 0.55
CA HIS A 64 1.40 -1.73 1.15
C HIS A 64 1.95 -2.60 2.28
N VAL A 65 2.82 -3.54 1.91
CA VAL A 65 3.55 -4.38 2.86
C VAL A 65 5.03 -4.42 2.48
N HIS A 66 5.89 -4.60 3.47
CA HIS A 66 7.32 -4.79 3.28
C HIS A 66 7.71 -6.20 3.76
N ILE A 67 7.84 -7.14 2.81
CA ILE A 67 8.35 -8.48 3.07
C ILE A 67 9.84 -8.48 2.72
N ASN A 68 10.68 -8.81 3.71
CA ASN A 68 12.11 -8.55 3.67
C ASN A 68 12.91 -9.64 2.93
N GLU A 69 12.27 -10.43 2.10
CA GLU A 69 12.86 -11.51 1.32
C GLU A 69 12.91 -11.13 -0.18
N PRO A 70 14.05 -11.38 -0.85
CA PRO A 70 15.31 -11.96 -0.34
C PRO A 70 16.15 -10.98 0.49
N GLY A 71 17.17 -11.51 1.15
CA GLY A 71 18.29 -10.76 1.74
C GLY A 71 18.14 -10.37 3.21
N ARG A 72 16.93 -10.22 3.75
CA ARG A 72 16.64 -9.94 5.16
C ARG A 72 15.49 -10.80 5.70
N THR A 73 15.47 -12.06 5.30
CA THR A 73 14.41 -13.03 5.65
C THR A 73 14.29 -13.25 7.16
N GLU A 74 15.35 -12.98 7.93
CA GLU A 74 15.32 -13.01 9.40
C GLU A 74 14.42 -11.92 10.02
N TRP A 75 14.12 -10.84 9.28
CA TRP A 75 13.14 -9.85 9.73
C TRP A 75 11.73 -10.37 9.50
N GLU A 76 11.44 -10.83 8.30
CA GLU A 76 10.28 -11.61 7.90
C GLU A 76 10.41 -12.07 6.44
N GLY A 77 10.00 -13.30 6.16
CA GLY A 77 9.94 -13.86 4.81
C GLY A 77 8.52 -14.05 4.32
N PHE A 78 8.36 -14.42 3.04
CA PHE A 78 7.06 -14.61 2.41
C PHE A 78 6.20 -15.66 3.09
N ASN A 79 6.80 -16.75 3.60
CA ASN A 79 6.03 -17.81 4.26
C ASN A 79 5.30 -17.30 5.51
N THR A 80 6.01 -16.60 6.40
CA THR A 80 5.44 -16.09 7.66
C THR A 80 4.55 -14.88 7.43
N GLY A 81 4.97 -13.94 6.58
CA GLY A 81 4.21 -12.73 6.26
C GLY A 81 2.87 -13.04 5.61
N THR A 82 2.85 -13.90 4.58
CA THR A 82 1.59 -14.24 3.89
C THR A 82 0.69 -15.14 4.74
N GLN A 83 1.24 -15.99 5.62
CA GLN A 83 0.46 -16.74 6.61
C GLN A 83 -0.21 -15.82 7.63
N SER A 84 0.52 -14.81 8.12
CA SER A 84 -0.01 -13.80 9.03
C SER A 84 -1.13 -12.98 8.38
N ALA A 85 -0.93 -12.55 7.13
CA ALA A 85 -1.93 -11.85 6.33
C ALA A 85 -3.20 -12.69 6.16
N ALA A 86 -3.06 -13.97 5.77
CA ALA A 86 -4.18 -14.90 5.66
C ALA A 86 -4.97 -15.04 6.97
N ALA A 87 -4.27 -15.16 8.11
CA ALA A 87 -4.90 -15.23 9.42
C ALA A 87 -5.67 -13.96 9.79
N GLY A 88 -5.26 -12.80 9.25
CA GLY A 88 -5.93 -11.51 9.38
C GLY A 88 -7.08 -11.28 8.39
N GLY A 89 -7.38 -12.24 7.49
CA GLY A 89 -8.42 -12.12 6.48
C GLY A 89 -7.98 -11.40 5.21
N ILE A 90 -6.69 -11.15 5.03
CA ILE A 90 -6.10 -10.61 3.81
C ILE A 90 -5.90 -11.77 2.82
N THR A 91 -6.32 -11.59 1.59
CA THR A 91 -6.23 -12.61 0.54
C THR A 91 -5.29 -12.22 -0.59
N CYS A 92 -4.84 -10.98 -0.62
CA CYS A 92 -3.86 -10.48 -1.56
C CYS A 92 -3.02 -9.39 -0.91
N VAL A 93 -1.71 -9.46 -1.09
CA VAL A 93 -0.77 -8.40 -0.68
C VAL A 93 0.01 -7.90 -1.89
N VAL A 94 0.47 -6.63 -1.84
CA VAL A 94 1.43 -6.13 -2.82
C VAL A 94 2.67 -5.65 -2.07
N ASP A 95 3.78 -6.35 -2.31
CA ASP A 95 5.04 -6.12 -1.61
C ASP A 95 5.82 -4.95 -2.20
N MET A 96 6.35 -4.12 -1.33
CA MET A 96 7.12 -2.94 -1.65
C MET A 96 8.53 -3.28 -2.19
N PRO A 97 9.18 -2.37 -2.96
CA PRO A 97 10.46 -2.65 -3.61
C PRO A 97 11.67 -2.66 -2.66
N LEU A 98 11.47 -2.29 -1.42
CA LEU A 98 12.48 -2.25 -0.34
C LEU A 98 11.80 -2.87 0.90
N ASN A 99 12.44 -3.28 1.85
CA ASN A 99 13.72 -3.55 2.45
C ASN A 99 14.39 -4.88 2.03
N CYS A 100 13.92 -5.56 1.00
CA CYS A 100 14.62 -6.73 0.45
C CYS A 100 15.99 -6.33 -0.13
N THR A 101 16.87 -7.28 -0.30
CA THR A 101 18.19 -7.10 -0.93
C THR A 101 18.41 -8.19 -1.98
N PRO A 102 18.53 -7.82 -3.27
CA PRO A 102 18.54 -6.46 -3.81
C PRO A 102 17.16 -5.78 -3.76
N VAL A 103 17.14 -4.45 -3.72
CA VAL A 103 15.91 -3.66 -3.89
C VAL A 103 15.34 -3.84 -5.30
N THR A 104 14.02 -3.85 -5.46
CA THR A 104 13.35 -4.23 -6.73
C THR A 104 13.29 -3.04 -7.70
N THR A 105 14.44 -2.62 -8.25
CA THR A 105 14.56 -1.45 -9.14
C THR A 105 14.84 -1.82 -10.59
N ASN A 106 15.03 -3.10 -10.91
CA ASN A 106 15.23 -3.62 -12.26
C ASN A 106 14.70 -5.05 -12.38
N VAL A 107 14.73 -5.58 -13.60
CA VAL A 107 14.18 -6.92 -13.93
C VAL A 107 14.91 -8.04 -13.19
N ASP A 108 16.23 -7.96 -13.07
CA ASP A 108 17.02 -9.01 -12.40
C ASP A 108 16.68 -9.10 -10.91
N ALA A 109 16.50 -7.95 -10.24
CA ALA A 109 16.08 -7.90 -8.84
C ALA A 109 14.64 -8.45 -8.67
N LEU A 110 13.73 -8.14 -9.59
CA LEU A 110 12.37 -8.70 -9.59
C LEU A 110 12.41 -10.21 -9.76
N GLN A 111 13.23 -10.74 -10.67
CA GLN A 111 13.36 -12.18 -10.88
C GLN A 111 13.92 -12.89 -9.64
N GLN A 112 14.92 -12.31 -8.96
CA GLN A 112 15.42 -12.84 -7.69
C GLN A 112 14.35 -12.87 -6.62
N LYS A 113 13.53 -11.80 -6.50
CA LYS A 113 12.41 -11.75 -5.58
C LYS A 113 11.36 -12.82 -5.93
N MET A 114 11.00 -12.97 -7.19
CA MET A 114 10.05 -14.00 -7.63
C MET A 114 10.57 -15.42 -7.38
N ALA A 115 11.86 -15.68 -7.57
CA ALA A 115 12.45 -16.97 -7.26
C ALA A 115 12.42 -17.31 -5.75
N ALA A 116 12.40 -16.30 -4.89
CA ALA A 116 12.30 -16.48 -3.45
C ALA A 116 10.89 -16.94 -2.98
N LEU A 117 9.86 -16.87 -3.83
CA LEU A 117 8.49 -17.22 -3.50
C LEU A 117 8.18 -18.71 -3.50
N ASP A 118 9.05 -19.54 -4.09
CA ASP A 118 8.73 -20.94 -4.39
C ASP A 118 8.20 -21.70 -3.16
N ASN A 119 6.96 -22.19 -3.27
CA ASN A 119 6.23 -22.89 -2.22
C ASN A 119 6.07 -22.15 -0.87
N LYS A 120 6.09 -20.81 -0.87
CA LYS A 120 6.02 -20.00 0.37
C LYS A 120 4.72 -19.22 0.52
N LEU A 121 3.95 -19.01 -0.55
CA LEU A 121 2.77 -18.16 -0.50
C LEU A 121 1.54 -18.88 0.05
N TRP A 122 0.84 -18.23 0.97
CA TRP A 122 -0.47 -18.64 1.50
C TRP A 122 -1.63 -17.87 0.88
N ILE A 123 -1.33 -16.73 0.27
CA ILE A 123 -2.27 -15.82 -0.41
C ILE A 123 -1.61 -15.31 -1.69
N ASP A 124 -2.37 -14.62 -2.53
CA ASP A 124 -1.82 -13.96 -3.71
C ASP A 124 -0.86 -12.83 -3.33
N CYS A 125 0.21 -12.68 -4.11
CA CYS A 125 1.23 -11.65 -3.89
C CYS A 125 1.58 -10.96 -5.21
N GLY A 126 1.42 -9.63 -5.24
CA GLY A 126 1.92 -8.76 -6.30
C GLY A 126 3.17 -8.00 -5.84
N PHE A 127 3.78 -7.23 -6.77
CA PHE A 127 5.01 -6.47 -6.49
C PHE A 127 4.94 -5.07 -7.03
N TRP A 128 5.43 -4.12 -6.23
CA TRP A 128 5.83 -2.81 -6.69
C TRP A 128 7.30 -2.83 -7.14
N GLY A 129 7.60 -2.10 -8.22
CA GLY A 129 8.96 -1.73 -8.55
C GLY A 129 9.41 -0.49 -7.81
N GLY A 130 10.70 -0.18 -7.83
CA GLY A 130 11.28 1.02 -7.25
C GLY A 130 11.84 1.95 -8.32
N VAL A 131 11.74 3.25 -8.10
CA VAL A 131 12.47 4.26 -8.86
C VAL A 131 13.44 4.97 -7.95
N ILE A 132 14.70 4.87 -8.30
CA ILE A 132 15.83 5.59 -7.73
C ILE A 132 16.54 6.35 -8.86
N PRO A 133 17.42 7.33 -8.60
CA PRO A 133 18.06 8.11 -9.66
C PRO A 133 18.70 7.26 -10.75
N GLU A 134 19.33 6.14 -10.39
CA GLU A 134 20.07 5.26 -11.29
C GLU A 134 19.22 4.27 -12.07
N SER A 135 17.93 4.10 -11.72
CA SER A 135 17.06 3.06 -12.31
C SER A 135 16.05 3.56 -13.35
N LEU A 136 16.07 4.85 -13.69
CA LEU A 136 15.13 5.41 -14.65
C LEU A 136 15.19 4.77 -16.04
N ASP A 137 16.39 4.40 -16.49
CA ASP A 137 16.59 3.74 -17.78
C ASP A 137 16.05 2.29 -17.80
N ASP A 138 15.95 1.65 -16.65
CA ASP A 138 15.43 0.28 -16.49
C ASP A 138 13.90 0.22 -16.32
N LEU A 139 13.25 1.38 -16.14
CA LEU A 139 11.86 1.48 -15.71
C LEU A 139 10.88 0.88 -16.73
N ASP A 140 11.08 1.12 -18.01
CA ASP A 140 10.24 0.54 -19.08
C ASP A 140 10.26 -1.00 -19.05
N GLU A 141 11.43 -1.61 -18.89
CA GLU A 141 11.57 -3.07 -18.85
C GLU A 141 11.03 -3.66 -17.54
N LEU A 142 11.20 -2.98 -16.42
CA LEU A 142 10.66 -3.40 -15.13
C LEU A 142 9.12 -3.42 -15.14
N ILE A 143 8.48 -2.41 -15.75
CA ILE A 143 7.02 -2.39 -15.91
C ILE A 143 6.55 -3.53 -16.81
N LYS A 144 7.21 -3.76 -17.95
CA LYS A 144 6.89 -4.86 -18.86
C LYS A 144 7.09 -6.24 -18.21
N ALA A 145 7.99 -6.36 -17.24
CA ALA A 145 8.20 -7.58 -16.47
C ALA A 145 7.05 -7.88 -15.48
N GLY A 146 6.13 -6.93 -15.26
CA GLY A 146 4.85 -7.18 -14.59
C GLY A 146 4.71 -6.60 -13.20
N VAL A 147 5.55 -5.63 -12.79
CA VAL A 147 5.28 -4.86 -11.57
C VAL A 147 3.99 -4.04 -11.75
N LEU A 148 3.23 -3.88 -10.66
CA LEU A 148 1.92 -3.25 -10.69
C LEU A 148 1.99 -1.71 -10.80
N GLY A 149 3.14 -1.15 -10.55
CA GLY A 149 3.52 0.24 -10.56
C GLY A 149 4.84 0.39 -9.82
N VAL A 150 5.20 1.61 -9.45
CA VAL A 150 6.51 1.85 -8.82
C VAL A 150 6.42 2.81 -7.64
N LYS A 151 7.39 2.73 -6.72
CA LYS A 151 7.53 3.60 -5.55
C LYS A 151 8.83 4.37 -5.57
N SER A 152 8.79 5.62 -5.06
CA SER A 152 9.96 6.43 -4.74
C SER A 152 9.82 7.09 -3.38
N PHE A 153 10.96 7.62 -2.90
CA PHE A 153 11.05 8.48 -1.73
C PHE A 153 11.57 9.84 -2.14
N THR A 154 10.99 10.90 -1.60
CA THR A 154 11.47 12.28 -1.76
C THR A 154 12.40 12.72 -0.63
N ILE A 155 12.60 11.82 0.33
CA ILE A 155 13.54 11.93 1.45
C ILE A 155 14.36 10.63 1.53
N HIS A 156 15.45 10.61 2.31
CA HIS A 156 16.23 9.38 2.53
C HIS A 156 15.33 8.26 3.10
N SER A 157 15.33 7.12 2.44
CA SER A 157 14.43 5.99 2.75
C SER A 157 14.76 5.23 4.04
N GLY A 158 15.95 5.47 4.60
CA GLY A 158 16.51 4.71 5.72
C GLY A 158 17.53 3.65 5.30
N ILE A 159 17.65 3.35 4.01
CA ILE A 159 18.65 2.42 3.46
C ILE A 159 19.36 3.06 2.27
N ASP A 160 20.68 2.85 2.17
CA ASP A 160 21.51 3.45 1.11
C ASP A 160 21.20 2.87 -0.27
N ASP A 161 20.74 1.62 -0.34
CA ASP A 161 20.37 0.94 -1.59
C ASP A 161 19.11 1.52 -2.25
N PHE A 162 18.36 2.38 -1.55
CA PHE A 162 17.16 3.02 -2.07
C PHE A 162 17.20 4.53 -1.84
N PRO A 163 18.07 5.27 -2.55
CA PRO A 163 18.21 6.71 -2.40
C PRO A 163 16.96 7.48 -2.82
N LYS A 164 16.83 8.70 -2.29
CA LYS A 164 15.74 9.61 -2.66
C LYS A 164 15.85 10.07 -4.12
N VAL A 165 14.72 10.45 -4.68
CA VAL A 165 14.61 11.09 -6.00
C VAL A 165 14.33 12.58 -5.86
N GLU A 166 14.81 13.35 -6.84
CA GLU A 166 14.55 14.79 -6.94
C GLU A 166 13.42 15.05 -7.95
N ALA A 167 12.88 16.28 -8.00
CA ALA A 167 11.76 16.67 -8.84
C ALA A 167 11.95 16.33 -10.35
N GLU A 168 13.18 16.38 -10.84
CA GLU A 168 13.50 16.00 -12.22
C GLU A 168 13.26 14.50 -12.47
N HIS A 169 13.74 13.63 -11.59
CA HIS A 169 13.52 12.18 -11.67
C HIS A 169 12.01 11.84 -11.57
N LEU A 170 11.29 12.51 -10.67
CA LEU A 170 9.83 12.37 -10.53
C LEU A 170 9.10 12.72 -11.81
N SER A 171 9.46 13.85 -12.44
CA SER A 171 8.86 14.29 -13.71
C SER A 171 9.09 13.28 -14.84
N GLN A 172 10.31 12.75 -14.98
CA GLN A 172 10.65 11.75 -15.99
C GLN A 172 9.89 10.44 -15.74
N ALA A 173 9.84 9.98 -14.49
CA ALA A 173 9.10 8.78 -14.12
C ALA A 173 7.59 8.91 -14.42
N ILE A 174 6.97 10.06 -14.12
CA ILE A 174 5.56 10.31 -14.45
C ILE A 174 5.31 10.14 -15.95
N GLU A 175 6.18 10.69 -16.81
CA GLU A 175 6.06 10.59 -18.27
C GLU A 175 6.21 9.15 -18.79
N ILE A 176 7.08 8.35 -18.17
CA ILE A 176 7.26 6.92 -18.50
C ILE A 176 6.03 6.12 -18.04
N LEU A 177 5.64 6.24 -16.77
CA LEU A 177 4.56 5.47 -16.17
C LEU A 177 3.19 5.71 -16.82
N ALA A 178 2.94 6.96 -17.27
CA ALA A 178 1.71 7.31 -17.97
C ALA A 178 1.49 6.50 -19.26
N LYS A 179 2.56 6.11 -19.96
CA LYS A 179 2.49 5.28 -21.18
C LYS A 179 1.88 3.90 -20.89
N TYR A 180 2.11 3.37 -19.67
CA TYR A 180 1.66 2.06 -19.23
C TYR A 180 0.40 2.11 -18.37
N ASN A 181 -0.07 3.32 -18.04
CA ASN A 181 -1.23 3.55 -17.18
C ASN A 181 -1.11 2.87 -15.80
N VAL A 182 0.10 2.79 -15.24
CA VAL A 182 0.39 2.24 -13.91
C VAL A 182 0.61 3.34 -12.88
N PRO A 183 0.34 3.10 -11.57
CA PRO A 183 0.49 4.11 -10.53
C PRO A 183 1.94 4.37 -10.14
N TYR A 184 2.22 5.61 -9.74
CA TYR A 184 3.44 6.07 -9.11
C TYR A 184 3.19 6.37 -7.64
N LEU A 185 3.74 5.58 -6.75
CA LEU A 185 3.61 5.66 -5.30
C LEU A 185 4.72 6.53 -4.73
N ILE A 186 4.38 7.47 -3.85
CA ILE A 186 5.36 8.44 -3.32
C ILE A 186 5.32 8.45 -1.80
N HIS A 187 6.46 8.12 -1.17
CA HIS A 187 6.73 8.52 0.20
C HIS A 187 7.06 10.01 0.18
N ALA A 188 6.07 10.82 0.51
CA ALA A 188 6.09 12.24 0.31
C ALA A 188 6.54 12.98 1.59
N GLU A 189 7.84 13.20 1.74
CA GLU A 189 8.42 14.09 2.74
C GLU A 189 9.62 14.83 2.12
N LEU A 190 9.74 16.14 2.36
CA LEU A 190 10.87 16.97 1.95
C LEU A 190 11.60 17.49 3.19
N ASP A 191 12.84 17.04 3.37
CA ASP A 191 13.73 17.63 4.38
C ASP A 191 14.27 18.97 3.86
N LYS A 192 13.63 20.04 4.25
CA LYS A 192 14.05 21.41 3.92
C LYS A 192 15.05 21.97 4.92
N GLN A 193 15.87 21.22 5.54
CA GLN A 193 16.97 21.61 6.49
C GLN A 193 17.12 23.13 6.79
N GLU A 194 16.00 23.82 7.00
CA GLU A 194 16.00 25.25 7.30
C GLU A 194 16.54 25.54 8.71
N GLN A 195 16.56 24.51 9.55
CA GLN A 195 17.11 24.53 10.90
C GLN A 195 17.69 23.15 11.24
N GLU A 196 18.69 23.12 12.11
CA GLU A 196 19.15 21.83 12.66
C GLU A 196 17.97 21.10 13.31
N PRO A 197 17.72 19.81 12.92
CA PRO A 197 16.63 19.06 13.52
C PRO A 197 16.84 18.99 15.04
N PRO A 198 15.78 19.12 15.85
CA PRO A 198 15.90 19.02 17.28
C PRO A 198 16.46 17.65 17.67
N GLN A 199 17.32 17.61 18.68
CA GLN A 199 17.85 16.35 19.19
C GLN A 199 16.68 15.47 19.65
N ILE A 200 16.57 14.27 19.05
CA ILE A 200 15.54 13.31 19.41
C ILE A 200 15.91 12.71 20.77
N GLY A 201 15.06 12.96 21.76
CA GLY A 201 15.16 12.40 23.11
C GLY A 201 14.09 11.33 23.37
N ASP A 202 13.87 11.01 24.65
CA ASP A 202 12.90 9.98 25.07
C ASP A 202 11.44 10.40 24.83
N LYS A 203 11.16 11.70 24.78
CA LYS A 203 9.80 12.20 24.56
C LYS A 203 9.39 12.06 23.09
N TYR A 204 8.22 11.49 22.86
CA TYR A 204 7.68 11.36 21.50
C TYR A 204 7.59 12.71 20.77
N GLN A 205 7.30 13.79 21.50
CA GLN A 205 7.27 15.15 20.97
C GLN A 205 8.58 15.56 20.27
N SER A 206 9.75 15.13 20.77
CA SER A 206 11.03 15.42 20.10
C SER A 206 11.15 14.75 18.74
N PHE A 207 10.63 13.53 18.60
CA PHE A 207 10.54 12.84 17.32
C PHE A 207 9.55 13.53 16.37
N LEU A 208 8.38 13.92 16.88
CA LEU A 208 7.37 14.63 16.10
C LEU A 208 7.90 15.96 15.54
N LEU A 209 8.64 16.73 16.34
CA LEU A 209 9.28 18.00 15.94
C LEU A 209 10.41 17.77 14.92
N SER A 210 11.08 16.63 14.94
CA SER A 210 12.15 16.31 13.98
C SER A 210 11.63 16.01 12.57
N ARG A 211 10.32 15.75 12.42
CA ARG A 211 9.63 15.49 11.14
C ARG A 211 8.31 16.28 11.10
N PRO A 212 8.37 17.60 10.89
CA PRO A 212 7.18 18.46 10.93
C PRO A 212 6.23 18.12 9.77
N LYS A 213 4.95 18.42 9.95
CA LYS A 213 3.90 18.23 8.93
C LYS A 213 4.23 18.93 7.62
N SER A 214 4.95 20.06 7.68
CA SER A 214 5.35 20.80 6.47
C SER A 214 6.20 19.97 5.50
N TRP A 215 6.99 19.01 6.00
CA TRP A 215 7.77 18.14 5.11
C TRP A 215 6.85 17.28 4.22
N GLU A 216 5.78 16.77 4.81
CA GLU A 216 4.79 15.97 4.09
C GLU A 216 3.93 16.85 3.18
N ASN A 217 3.44 17.99 3.69
CA ASN A 217 2.61 18.92 2.94
C ASN A 217 3.35 19.47 1.71
N ASP A 218 4.59 19.92 1.89
CA ASP A 218 5.42 20.47 0.80
C ASP A 218 5.76 19.44 -0.28
N ALA A 219 5.99 18.18 0.12
CA ALA A 219 6.23 17.10 -0.83
C ALA A 219 4.97 16.78 -1.65
N ILE A 220 3.81 16.80 -1.01
CA ILE A 220 2.52 16.57 -1.68
C ILE A 220 2.22 17.73 -2.64
N ASP A 221 2.43 18.97 -2.23
CA ASP A 221 2.27 20.15 -3.11
C ASP A 221 3.20 20.06 -4.31
N MET A 222 4.46 19.68 -4.11
CA MET A 222 5.41 19.43 -5.24
C MET A 222 4.87 18.36 -6.20
N MET A 223 4.32 17.24 -5.69
CA MET A 223 3.76 16.20 -6.53
C MET A 223 2.53 16.67 -7.31
N ILE A 224 1.68 17.50 -6.70
CA ILE A 224 0.54 18.12 -7.37
C ILE A 224 1.02 19.02 -8.51
N ASP A 225 2.01 19.88 -8.26
CA ASP A 225 2.61 20.76 -9.28
C ASP A 225 3.21 19.98 -10.46
N LEU A 226 3.90 18.87 -10.17
CA LEU A 226 4.47 18.01 -11.21
C LEU A 226 3.36 17.33 -12.03
N ALA A 227 2.30 16.88 -11.38
CA ALA A 227 1.14 16.28 -12.04
C ALA A 227 0.42 17.30 -12.95
N GLU A 228 0.26 18.55 -12.51
CA GLU A 228 -0.34 19.63 -13.32
C GLU A 228 0.52 19.94 -14.53
N LYS A 229 1.82 20.09 -14.34
CA LYS A 229 2.77 20.34 -15.46
C LYS A 229 2.77 19.19 -16.48
N ALA A 230 2.64 17.94 -16.02
CA ALA A 230 2.51 16.78 -16.90
C ALA A 230 1.17 16.81 -17.66
N LYS A 231 0.06 17.10 -16.97
CA LYS A 231 -1.27 17.25 -17.57
C LYS A 231 -1.33 18.33 -18.63
N ASP A 232 -0.68 19.48 -18.42
CA ASP A 232 -0.60 20.57 -19.40
C ASP A 232 0.13 20.14 -20.69
N LYS A 233 1.01 19.15 -20.59
CA LYS A 233 1.67 18.50 -21.74
C LYS A 233 0.85 17.34 -22.33
N GLY A 234 -0.35 17.06 -21.82
CA GLY A 234 -1.20 15.95 -22.23
C GLY A 234 -0.83 14.60 -21.60
N VAL A 235 -0.01 14.59 -20.56
CA VAL A 235 0.40 13.39 -19.84
C VAL A 235 -0.44 13.25 -18.55
N LEU A 236 -1.23 12.18 -18.45
CA LEU A 236 -2.06 11.88 -17.27
C LEU A 236 -1.41 10.76 -16.44
N GLY A 237 -0.49 11.13 -15.55
CA GLY A 237 0.11 10.22 -14.59
C GLY A 237 -0.89 9.84 -13.49
N LYS A 238 -0.82 8.59 -13.01
CA LYS A 238 -1.52 8.14 -11.81
C LYS A 238 -0.57 8.31 -10.62
N ILE A 239 -0.85 9.27 -9.75
CA ILE A 239 -0.02 9.54 -8.57
C ILE A 239 -0.74 9.04 -7.33
N HIS A 240 0.00 8.38 -6.46
CA HIS A 240 -0.52 7.83 -5.22
C HIS A 240 0.38 8.24 -4.05
N ILE A 241 -0.18 8.99 -3.11
CA ILE A 241 0.48 9.36 -1.85
C ILE A 241 0.29 8.20 -0.88
N VAL A 242 1.39 7.55 -0.50
CA VAL A 242 1.32 6.42 0.43
C VAL A 242 1.30 6.89 1.88
N HIS A 243 0.71 6.08 2.78
CA HIS A 243 0.71 6.24 4.24
C HIS A 243 0.55 7.69 4.72
N LEU A 244 -0.42 8.44 4.16
CA LEU A 244 -0.68 9.84 4.52
C LEU A 244 -0.93 9.98 6.01
N SER A 245 -0.11 10.77 6.66
CA SER A 245 -0.17 11.06 8.11
C SER A 245 -0.63 12.48 8.40
N SER A 246 -0.21 13.48 7.60
CA SER A 246 -0.62 14.88 7.80
C SER A 246 -2.00 15.15 7.21
N ALA A 247 -2.98 15.42 8.07
CA ALA A 247 -4.31 15.83 7.63
C ALA A 247 -4.33 17.25 7.02
N GLU A 248 -3.31 18.06 7.25
CA GLU A 248 -3.18 19.41 6.67
C GLU A 248 -3.05 19.36 5.14
N ALA A 249 -2.59 18.23 4.57
CA ALA A 249 -2.52 18.04 3.12
C ALA A 249 -3.87 17.73 2.46
N LEU A 250 -4.90 17.33 3.23
CA LEU A 250 -6.20 16.92 2.66
C LEU A 250 -6.87 17.98 1.78
N PRO A 251 -6.88 19.29 2.13
CA PRO A 251 -7.46 20.31 1.25
C PRO A 251 -6.77 20.39 -0.12
N ALA A 252 -5.43 20.28 -0.17
CA ALA A 252 -4.64 20.32 -1.40
C ALA A 252 -4.95 19.07 -2.27
N ILE A 253 -4.94 17.88 -1.67
CA ILE A 253 -5.27 16.61 -2.34
C ILE A 253 -6.69 16.69 -2.93
N ARG A 254 -7.69 17.08 -2.13
CA ARG A 254 -9.08 17.20 -2.58
C ARG A 254 -9.23 18.19 -3.73
N SER A 255 -8.58 19.34 -3.64
CA SER A 255 -8.56 20.35 -4.70
C SER A 255 -7.94 19.81 -6.00
N ALA A 256 -6.84 19.08 -5.90
CA ALA A 256 -6.20 18.43 -7.03
C ALA A 256 -7.10 17.40 -7.71
N GLN A 257 -7.78 16.55 -6.91
CA GLN A 257 -8.76 15.58 -7.39
C GLN A 257 -9.93 16.27 -8.12
N GLN A 258 -10.47 17.35 -7.56
CA GLN A 258 -11.55 18.14 -8.17
C GLN A 258 -11.14 18.79 -9.50
N ARG A 259 -9.88 19.17 -9.65
CA ARG A 259 -9.32 19.66 -10.93
C ARG A 259 -9.05 18.53 -11.93
N GLY A 260 -9.36 17.30 -11.58
CA GLY A 260 -9.24 16.13 -12.45
C GLY A 260 -7.81 15.62 -12.60
N LEU A 261 -6.95 15.82 -11.60
CA LEU A 261 -5.70 15.07 -11.48
C LEU A 261 -6.01 13.64 -11.01
N ASN A 262 -5.31 12.67 -11.57
CA ASN A 262 -5.40 11.29 -11.13
C ASN A 262 -4.51 11.09 -9.91
N LEU A 263 -4.93 11.70 -8.80
CA LEU A 263 -4.25 11.70 -7.52
C LEU A 263 -5.08 10.93 -6.50
N THR A 264 -4.47 9.95 -5.85
CA THR A 264 -5.07 9.18 -4.77
C THR A 264 -4.16 9.20 -3.54
N ALA A 265 -4.70 8.90 -2.37
CA ALA A 265 -3.94 8.76 -1.15
C ALA A 265 -4.46 7.58 -0.34
N GLU A 266 -3.57 6.94 0.41
CA GLU A 266 -3.89 5.93 1.40
C GLU A 266 -3.44 6.40 2.79
N SER A 267 -4.03 5.84 3.85
CA SER A 267 -3.56 6.01 5.22
C SER A 267 -3.48 4.66 5.92
N CYS A 268 -3.04 4.65 7.17
CA CYS A 268 -2.75 3.42 7.88
C CYS A 268 -3.52 3.32 9.21
N PRO A 269 -3.81 2.09 9.70
CA PRO A 269 -4.51 1.88 10.96
C PRO A 269 -3.86 2.60 12.15
N HIS A 270 -2.52 2.67 12.19
CA HIS A 270 -1.81 3.34 13.27
C HIS A 270 -2.05 4.86 13.27
N TYR A 271 -2.20 5.54 12.12
CA TYR A 271 -2.58 6.95 12.04
C TYR A 271 -4.05 7.21 12.38
N LEU A 272 -4.91 6.20 12.21
CA LEU A 272 -6.34 6.29 12.46
C LEU A 272 -6.75 5.88 13.88
N THR A 273 -5.86 5.24 14.62
CA THR A 273 -6.15 4.73 15.98
C THR A 273 -5.30 5.38 17.06
N LEU A 274 -4.03 5.60 16.78
CA LEU A 274 -3.07 6.19 17.71
C LEU A 274 -3.01 7.73 17.55
N PHE A 275 -2.50 8.40 18.56
CA PHE A 275 -2.24 9.83 18.50
C PHE A 275 -1.11 10.22 19.47
N ALA A 276 -0.36 11.24 19.11
CA ALA A 276 0.92 11.60 19.72
C ALA A 276 0.85 11.84 21.23
N GLU A 277 -0.24 12.45 21.72
CA GLU A 277 -0.43 12.79 23.14
C GLU A 277 -0.55 11.57 24.05
N ASN A 278 -0.91 10.40 23.48
CA ASN A 278 -1.05 9.13 24.23
C ASN A 278 0.18 8.22 24.12
N ILE A 279 1.20 8.60 23.35
CA ILE A 279 2.40 7.78 23.21
C ILE A 279 3.30 7.99 24.43
N PRO A 280 3.57 6.92 25.21
CA PRO A 280 4.43 7.03 26.38
C PRO A 280 5.88 7.33 26.02
N ASP A 281 6.57 8.08 26.85
CA ASP A 281 7.99 8.40 26.69
C ASP A 281 8.84 7.11 26.61
N GLY A 282 9.87 7.13 25.77
CA GLY A 282 10.80 6.01 25.57
C GLY A 282 10.25 4.81 24.79
N LYS A 283 9.02 4.86 24.28
CA LYS A 283 8.39 3.77 23.52
C LYS A 283 8.69 3.85 22.02
N THR A 284 9.84 3.33 21.62
CA THR A 284 10.32 3.34 20.22
C THR A 284 9.42 2.55 19.26
N LEU A 285 8.62 1.60 19.74
CA LEU A 285 7.64 0.84 18.94
C LEU A 285 6.61 1.71 18.21
N PHE A 286 6.40 2.95 18.67
CA PHE A 286 5.48 3.90 18.03
C PHE A 286 6.17 4.80 16.99
N LYS A 287 7.47 4.62 16.74
CA LYS A 287 8.18 5.39 15.72
C LYS A 287 7.93 4.79 14.34
N CYS A 288 7.29 5.58 13.49
CA CYS A 288 7.13 5.31 12.05
C CYS A 288 7.33 6.63 11.28
N CYS A 289 7.56 6.55 10.00
CA CYS A 289 7.78 7.71 9.13
C CYS A 289 6.81 7.65 7.94
N PRO A 290 5.95 8.68 7.81
CA PRO A 290 5.78 9.87 8.66
C PRO A 290 5.34 9.54 10.10
N PRO A 291 5.52 10.47 11.09
CA PRO A 291 5.14 10.22 12.47
C PRO A 291 3.61 10.11 12.69
N ILE A 292 3.21 9.41 13.76
CA ILE A 292 1.86 9.49 14.31
C ILE A 292 1.65 10.91 14.86
N ARG A 293 0.63 11.61 14.35
CA ARG A 293 0.33 13.00 14.66
C ARG A 293 -0.63 13.13 15.85
N GLU A 294 -1.06 14.36 16.12
CA GLU A 294 -1.94 14.71 17.22
C GLU A 294 -3.37 14.17 17.06
N LEU A 295 -4.16 14.19 18.14
CA LEU A 295 -5.54 13.74 18.16
C LEU A 295 -6.40 14.43 17.10
N ASP A 296 -6.34 15.76 17.02
CA ASP A 296 -7.15 16.52 16.04
C ASP A 296 -6.78 16.17 14.59
N ASN A 297 -5.52 15.87 14.33
CA ASN A 297 -5.06 15.42 13.03
C ASN A 297 -5.67 14.04 12.68
N ARG A 298 -5.69 13.10 13.63
CA ARG A 298 -6.34 11.78 13.45
C ARG A 298 -7.81 11.91 13.08
N GLU A 299 -8.56 12.76 13.79
CA GLU A 299 -9.98 12.98 13.51
C GLU A 299 -10.22 13.55 12.11
N GLN A 300 -9.31 14.40 11.61
CA GLN A 300 -9.38 14.91 10.24
C GLN A 300 -9.05 13.84 9.20
N LEU A 301 -8.12 12.90 9.48
CA LEU A 301 -7.86 11.75 8.59
C LEU A 301 -9.12 10.86 8.44
N TRP A 302 -9.86 10.61 9.53
CA TRP A 302 -11.14 9.91 9.46
C TRP A 302 -12.17 10.65 8.59
N GLN A 303 -12.21 11.98 8.63
CA GLN A 303 -13.04 12.77 7.73
C GLN A 303 -12.59 12.64 6.27
N GLY A 304 -11.27 12.62 6.03
CA GLY A 304 -10.71 12.39 4.69
C GLY A 304 -11.07 11.03 4.10
N LEU A 305 -11.17 9.98 4.93
CA LEU A 305 -11.70 8.67 4.52
C LEU A 305 -13.20 8.74 4.22
N ALA A 306 -13.98 9.39 5.08
CA ALA A 306 -15.42 9.46 4.94
C ALA A 306 -15.86 10.23 3.69
N ASP A 307 -15.12 11.26 3.29
CA ASP A 307 -15.43 12.06 2.09
C ASP A 307 -14.73 11.58 0.81
N GLY A 308 -13.90 10.52 0.91
CA GLY A 308 -13.22 9.89 -0.22
C GLY A 308 -11.94 10.60 -0.69
N THR A 309 -11.46 11.62 0.01
CA THR A 309 -10.15 12.24 -0.25
C THR A 309 -9.02 11.23 -0.04
N ILE A 310 -9.10 10.43 1.05
CA ILE A 310 -8.29 9.23 1.26
C ILE A 310 -9.05 8.06 0.66
N SER A 311 -8.42 7.34 -0.26
CA SER A 311 -9.09 6.33 -1.09
C SER A 311 -9.30 5.00 -0.36
N PHE A 312 -8.35 4.59 0.51
CA PHE A 312 -8.38 3.32 1.24
C PHE A 312 -7.35 3.30 2.37
N VAL A 313 -7.33 2.19 3.10
CA VAL A 313 -6.42 1.96 4.24
C VAL A 313 -5.57 0.74 3.92
N VAL A 314 -4.28 0.82 4.26
CA VAL A 314 -3.26 -0.24 4.10
C VAL A 314 -2.51 -0.41 5.42
N SER A 315 -1.83 -1.54 5.61
CA SER A 315 -1.15 -1.77 6.88
C SER A 315 0.18 -1.02 7.02
N ASP A 316 0.91 -0.85 5.95
CA ASP A 316 2.33 -0.50 5.95
C ASP A 316 3.13 -1.46 6.87
N HIS A 317 2.76 -2.76 6.80
CA HIS A 317 3.43 -3.81 7.54
C HIS A 317 4.91 -3.84 7.18
N SER A 318 5.76 -3.49 8.14
CA SER A 318 7.20 -3.33 7.93
C SER A 318 7.97 -3.89 9.13
N PRO A 319 8.06 -5.21 9.26
CA PRO A 319 8.67 -5.88 10.40
C PRO A 319 10.19 -5.75 10.42
N CYS A 320 10.73 -5.76 11.62
CA CYS A 320 12.15 -5.90 11.89
C CYS A 320 12.36 -6.74 13.15
N THR A 321 13.60 -7.18 13.39
CA THR A 321 13.91 -7.89 14.63
C THR A 321 13.79 -6.97 15.83
N PRO A 322 13.39 -7.47 17.00
CA PRO A 322 13.23 -6.65 18.22
C PRO A 322 14.56 -6.25 18.87
N THR A 323 15.71 -6.67 18.33
CA THR A 323 17.06 -6.41 18.85
C THR A 323 17.86 -5.52 17.95
#